data_ac70315e3681158216ddcad633aa160b
#
_entry.id   ac70315e3681158216ddcad633aa160b
#
_cell.length_a   1.000
_cell.length_b   1.000
_cell.length_c   1.000
_cell.angle_alpha   90.00
_cell.angle_beta   90.00
_cell.angle_gamma   90.00
#
_symmetry.space_group_name_H-M   'P 1'
#
loop_
_entity.id
_entity.type
_entity.pdbx_description
1 polymer ?
#
loop_
_entity_poly.entity_id
_entity_poly.type
_entity_poly.pdbx_seq_one_letter_code
_entity_poly.pdbx_strand_id
1 'polypeptide(L)'
;MPSISSSPVRVAPQQERSTRRLARFLDAAAELFGEVGYEAATMTAVAERAGSSIGALYNYFPDKQSIAFTLVNQYSQELEAHWKPLMEQAEILTHAEFADRFIERITQFVRSVPLI
;
A
#
# COMPACT_ATOMS: atom_id res chain seq x y z
N MET A 1 4.52 -18.91 -32.34
CA MET A 1 4.63 -17.51 -31.95
C MET A 1 3.28 -16.81 -31.84
N PRO A 2 2.53 -16.77 -32.89
CA PRO A 2 1.28 -16.01 -32.82
C PRO A 2 0.35 -16.44 -31.68
N SER A 3 0.35 -17.70 -31.36
CA SER A 3 -0.48 -18.22 -30.29
C SER A 3 -0.12 -17.61 -28.94
N ILE A 4 1.13 -17.20 -28.80
CA ILE A 4 1.61 -16.62 -27.56
C ILE A 4 0.96 -15.26 -27.32
N SER A 5 0.75 -14.50 -28.37
CA SER A 5 0.21 -13.15 -28.21
C SER A 5 -1.25 -13.16 -27.76
N SER A 6 -2.03 -14.18 -28.10
CA SER A 6 -3.41 -14.20 -27.64
C SER A 6 -3.54 -14.47 -26.15
N SER A 7 -2.70 -15.33 -25.58
CA SER A 7 -2.73 -15.58 -24.15
C SER A 7 -2.44 -14.34 -23.30
N PRO A 8 -1.36 -13.59 -23.56
CA PRO A 8 -1.10 -12.37 -22.82
C PRO A 8 -2.23 -11.35 -22.92
N VAL A 9 -2.86 -11.23 -24.06
CA VAL A 9 -3.96 -10.30 -24.24
C VAL A 9 -5.14 -10.64 -23.34
N ARG A 10 -5.44 -11.92 -23.17
CA ARG A 10 -6.55 -12.34 -22.31
C ARG A 10 -6.23 -12.20 -20.83
N VAL A 11 -5.00 -12.48 -20.46
CA VAL A 11 -4.60 -12.48 -19.05
C VAL A 11 -4.46 -11.07 -18.51
N ALA A 12 -3.91 -10.14 -19.29
CA ALA A 12 -3.63 -8.79 -18.83
C ALA A 12 -4.85 -8.05 -18.29
N PRO A 13 -6.02 -8.04 -18.96
CA PRO A 13 -7.19 -7.36 -18.41
C PRO A 13 -7.67 -7.94 -17.07
N GLN A 14 -7.59 -9.26 -16.90
CA GLN A 14 -7.97 -9.89 -15.65
C GLN A 14 -7.00 -9.52 -14.54
N GLN A 15 -5.71 -9.49 -14.83
CA GLN A 15 -4.70 -9.10 -13.86
C GLN A 15 -4.87 -7.64 -13.46
N GLU A 16 -5.18 -6.78 -14.40
CA GLU A 16 -5.42 -5.37 -14.11
C GLU A 16 -6.63 -5.18 -13.21
N ARG A 17 -7.71 -5.90 -13.47
CA ARG A 17 -8.92 -5.82 -12.66
C ARG A 17 -8.66 -6.34 -11.26
N SER A 18 -7.94 -7.45 -11.16
CA SER A 18 -7.60 -8.03 -9.86
C SER A 18 -6.70 -7.09 -9.06
N THR A 19 -5.72 -6.48 -9.70
CA THR A 19 -4.83 -5.52 -9.07
C THR A 19 -5.59 -4.29 -8.57
N ARG A 20 -6.52 -3.79 -9.37
CA ARG A 20 -7.34 -2.64 -8.97
C ARG A 20 -8.27 -2.98 -7.81
N ARG A 21 -8.82 -4.19 -7.81
CA ARG A 21 -9.69 -4.63 -6.72
C ARG A 21 -8.90 -4.78 -5.43
N LEU A 22 -7.71 -5.36 -5.53
CA LEU A 22 -6.81 -5.48 -4.39
C LEU A 22 -6.49 -4.11 -3.81
N ALA A 23 -6.14 -3.16 -4.67
CA ALA A 23 -5.83 -1.79 -4.24
C ALA A 23 -7.03 -1.14 -3.55
N ARG A 24 -8.24 -1.33 -4.06
CA ARG A 24 -9.45 -0.81 -3.43
C ARG A 24 -9.67 -1.37 -2.03
N PHE A 25 -9.45 -2.67 -1.86
CA PHE A 25 -9.57 -3.28 -0.54
C PHE A 25 -8.55 -2.72 0.43
N LEU A 26 -7.32 -2.55 -0.02
CA LEU A 26 -6.26 -2.00 0.83
C LEU A 26 -6.52 -0.54 1.19
N ASP A 27 -6.95 0.27 0.24
CA ASP A 27 -7.30 1.67 0.49
C ASP A 27 -8.47 1.78 1.48
N ALA A 28 -9.51 0.97 1.26
CA ALA A 28 -10.67 0.97 2.14
C ALA A 28 -10.28 0.57 3.57
N ALA A 29 -9.43 -0.44 3.70
CA ALA A 29 -8.99 -0.90 5.01
C ALA A 29 -8.13 0.16 5.71
N ALA A 30 -7.21 0.78 4.98
CA ALA A 30 -6.35 1.82 5.54
C ALA A 30 -7.18 2.99 6.07
N GLU A 31 -8.17 3.43 5.28
CA GLU A 31 -9.07 4.49 5.70
C GLU A 31 -9.86 4.11 6.94
N LEU A 32 -10.42 2.90 6.93
CA LEU A 32 -11.22 2.43 8.05
C LEU A 32 -10.39 2.28 9.32
N PHE A 33 -9.19 1.72 9.22
CA PHE A 33 -8.29 1.59 10.36
C PHE A 33 -7.94 2.96 10.94
N GLY A 34 -7.77 3.96 10.08
CA GLY A 34 -7.48 5.31 10.52
C GLY A 34 -8.67 5.98 11.22
N GLU A 35 -9.89 5.67 10.80
CA GLU A 35 -11.07 6.29 11.35
C GLU A 35 -11.50 5.66 12.67
N VAL A 36 -11.54 4.35 12.74
CA VAL A 36 -12.11 3.65 13.91
C VAL A 36 -11.09 2.83 14.70
N GLY A 37 -9.88 2.73 14.21
CA GLY A 37 -8.85 1.89 14.80
C GLY A 37 -8.93 0.45 14.33
N TYR A 38 -7.80 -0.24 14.43
CA TYR A 38 -7.69 -1.60 13.93
C TYR A 38 -8.69 -2.56 14.61
N GLU A 39 -8.80 -2.45 15.93
CA GLU A 39 -9.63 -3.40 16.69
C GLU A 39 -11.11 -3.28 16.34
N ALA A 40 -11.60 -2.07 16.12
CA ALA A 40 -13.00 -1.85 15.81
C ALA A 40 -13.35 -2.11 14.35
N ALA A 41 -12.36 -2.13 13.46
CA ALA A 41 -12.59 -2.37 12.04
C ALA A 41 -12.94 -3.84 11.80
N THR A 42 -13.92 -4.07 10.92
CA THR A 42 -14.36 -5.43 10.59
C THR A 42 -14.19 -5.70 9.10
N MET A 43 -14.08 -6.98 8.75
CA MET A 43 -14.02 -7.39 7.35
C MET A 43 -15.25 -6.93 6.59
N THR A 44 -16.41 -7.01 7.20
CA THR A 44 -17.66 -6.54 6.57
C THR A 44 -17.59 -5.06 6.25
N ALA A 45 -17.10 -4.25 7.18
CA ALA A 45 -16.98 -2.79 6.97
C ALA A 45 -15.97 -2.47 5.88
N VAL A 46 -14.87 -3.21 5.81
CA VAL A 46 -13.89 -3.04 4.74
C VAL A 46 -14.52 -3.33 3.38
N ALA A 47 -15.23 -4.45 3.26
CA ALA A 47 -15.89 -4.82 2.01
C ALA A 47 -16.91 -3.76 1.58
N GLU A 48 -17.72 -3.29 2.53
CA GLU A 48 -18.70 -2.25 2.25
C GLU A 48 -18.05 -0.96 1.76
N ARG A 49 -17.01 -0.52 2.43
CA ARG A 49 -16.30 0.69 2.04
C ARG A 49 -15.67 0.56 0.66
N ALA A 50 -15.20 -0.63 0.32
CA ALA A 50 -14.63 -0.90 -1.00
C ALA A 50 -15.70 -1.07 -2.09
N GLY A 51 -16.97 -1.06 -1.72
CA GLY A 51 -18.06 -1.27 -2.67
C GLY A 51 -18.10 -2.69 -3.21
N SER A 52 -17.75 -3.67 -2.38
CA SER A 52 -17.64 -5.05 -2.81
C SER A 52 -18.29 -5.99 -1.81
N SER A 53 -18.51 -7.25 -2.20
CA SER A 53 -19.05 -8.24 -1.31
C SER A 53 -17.98 -8.75 -0.35
N ILE A 54 -18.43 -9.24 0.81
CA ILE A 54 -17.49 -9.81 1.77
C ILE A 54 -16.83 -11.08 1.21
N GLY A 55 -17.57 -11.85 0.40
CA GLY A 55 -16.99 -13.02 -0.27
C GLY A 55 -15.85 -12.67 -1.19
N ALA A 56 -15.98 -11.57 -1.94
CA ALA A 56 -14.92 -11.09 -2.80
C ALA A 56 -13.68 -10.68 -1.98
N LEU A 57 -13.90 -10.03 -0.84
CA LEU A 57 -12.80 -9.65 0.05
C LEU A 57 -12.06 -10.89 0.57
N TYR A 58 -12.79 -11.90 1.01
CA TYR A 58 -12.18 -13.13 1.52
C TYR A 58 -11.39 -13.89 0.45
N ASN A 59 -11.68 -13.67 -0.82
CA ASN A 59 -10.87 -14.27 -1.89
C ASN A 59 -9.45 -13.68 -1.93
N TYR A 60 -9.26 -12.48 -1.40
CA TYR A 60 -7.96 -11.80 -1.39
C TYR A 60 -7.29 -11.88 -0.03
N PHE A 61 -8.05 -11.78 1.05
CA PHE A 61 -7.52 -11.73 2.40
C PHE A 61 -8.34 -12.62 3.31
N PRO A 62 -7.71 -13.60 3.95
CA PRO A 62 -8.44 -14.51 4.83
C PRO A 62 -8.91 -13.85 6.12
N ASP A 63 -8.24 -12.78 6.56
CA ASP A 63 -8.58 -12.10 7.80
C ASP A 63 -8.05 -10.68 7.80
N LYS A 64 -8.41 -9.95 8.86
CA LYS A 64 -8.02 -8.56 9.03
C LYS A 64 -6.51 -8.40 9.21
N GLN A 65 -5.88 -9.37 9.87
CA GLN A 65 -4.44 -9.34 10.08
C GLN A 65 -3.66 -9.39 8.77
N SER A 66 -4.12 -10.19 7.81
CA SER A 66 -3.45 -10.27 6.51
C SER A 66 -3.54 -8.96 5.74
N ILE A 67 -4.64 -8.23 5.88
CA ILE A 67 -4.76 -6.89 5.31
C ILE A 67 -3.74 -5.95 5.97
N ALA A 68 -3.71 -5.93 7.29
CA ALA A 68 -2.80 -5.07 8.03
C ALA A 68 -1.34 -5.38 7.69
N PHE A 69 -0.98 -6.65 7.60
CA PHE A 69 0.36 -7.08 7.22
C PHE A 69 0.74 -6.55 5.84
N THR A 70 -0.17 -6.66 4.88
CA THR A 70 0.07 -6.17 3.53
C THR A 70 0.28 -4.66 3.52
N LEU A 71 -0.54 -3.92 4.27
CA LEU A 71 -0.39 -2.47 4.38
C LEU A 71 0.96 -2.07 4.98
N VAL A 72 1.33 -2.71 6.08
CA VAL A 72 2.63 -2.45 6.72
C VAL A 72 3.77 -2.71 5.76
N ASN A 73 3.69 -3.81 5.01
CA ASN A 73 4.71 -4.15 4.05
C ASN A 73 4.83 -3.12 2.94
N GLN A 74 3.71 -2.62 2.43
CA GLN A 74 3.71 -1.58 1.40
C GLN A 74 4.31 -0.28 1.93
N TYR A 75 3.91 0.14 3.12
CA TYR A 75 4.44 1.37 3.72
C TYR A 75 5.93 1.25 4.03
N SER A 76 6.37 0.06 4.43
CA SER A 76 7.80 -0.18 4.66
C SER A 76 8.61 0.00 3.38
N GLN A 77 8.09 -0.49 2.26
CA GLN A 77 8.75 -0.33 0.98
C GLN A 77 8.80 1.13 0.54
N GLU A 78 7.71 1.87 0.73
CA GLU A 78 7.67 3.29 0.43
C GLU A 78 8.65 4.06 1.31
N LEU A 79 8.70 3.74 2.58
CA LEU A 79 9.61 4.37 3.53
C LEU A 79 11.06 4.12 3.12
N GLU A 80 11.38 2.88 2.78
CA GLU A 80 12.71 2.53 2.31
C GLU A 80 13.10 3.32 1.06
N ALA A 81 12.18 3.45 0.11
CA ALA A 81 12.43 4.22 -1.10
C ALA A 81 12.70 5.70 -0.80
N HIS A 82 12.06 6.26 0.24
CA HIS A 82 12.31 7.63 0.65
C HIS A 82 13.67 7.81 1.32
N TRP A 83 14.07 6.84 2.13
CA TRP A 83 15.31 6.95 2.90
C TRP A 83 16.55 6.55 2.15
N LYS A 84 16.41 5.67 1.17
CA LYS A 84 17.58 5.12 0.46
C LYS A 84 18.48 6.19 -0.15
N PRO A 85 17.96 7.19 -0.89
CA PRO A 85 18.82 8.23 -1.44
C PRO A 85 19.53 9.05 -0.37
N LEU A 86 18.87 9.30 0.75
CA LEU A 86 19.45 10.04 1.85
C LEU A 86 20.58 9.26 2.50
N MET A 87 20.36 7.96 2.72
CA MET A 87 21.40 7.11 3.32
C MET A 87 22.61 6.99 2.43
N GLU A 88 22.40 6.94 1.13
CA GLU A 88 23.51 6.91 0.17
C GLU A 88 24.34 8.18 0.21
N GLN A 89 23.75 9.31 0.56
CA GLN A 89 24.43 10.60 0.65
C GLN A 89 25.03 10.86 2.04
N ALA A 90 24.75 10.01 3.01
CA ALA A 90 25.13 10.27 4.40
C ALA A 90 26.64 10.48 4.60
N GLU A 91 27.47 9.80 3.82
CA GLU A 91 28.92 9.87 3.97
C GLU A 91 29.51 11.17 3.45
N ILE A 92 28.81 11.84 2.53
CA ILE A 92 29.34 13.07 1.90
C ILE A 92 28.66 14.33 2.44
N LEU A 93 27.67 14.19 3.32
CA LEU A 93 26.96 15.32 3.91
C LEU A 93 27.52 15.62 5.30
N THR A 94 27.55 16.90 5.66
CA THR A 94 27.81 17.27 7.06
C THR A 94 26.62 16.86 7.91
N HIS A 95 26.82 16.81 9.24
CA HIS A 95 25.73 16.49 10.16
C HIS A 95 24.53 17.43 9.98
N ALA A 96 24.79 18.73 9.80
CA ALA A 96 23.73 19.70 9.60
C ALA A 96 22.98 19.47 8.29
N GLU A 97 23.74 19.23 7.21
CA GLU A 97 23.14 18.95 5.91
C GLU A 97 22.31 17.66 5.94
N PHE A 98 22.82 16.63 6.61
CA PHE A 98 22.10 15.38 6.76
C PHE A 98 20.79 15.58 7.54
N ALA A 99 20.86 16.34 8.64
CA ALA A 99 19.68 16.62 9.45
C ALA A 99 18.60 17.36 8.66
N ASP A 100 19.01 18.35 7.87
CA ASP A 100 18.06 19.10 7.04
C ASP A 100 17.40 18.21 6.00
N ARG A 101 18.16 17.36 5.36
CA ARG A 101 17.62 16.43 4.36
C ARG A 101 16.76 15.36 4.99
N PHE A 102 17.13 14.91 6.17
CA PHE A 102 16.35 13.96 6.94
C PHE A 102 14.96 14.51 7.26
N ILE A 103 14.91 15.73 7.78
CA ILE A 103 13.65 16.38 8.13
C ILE A 103 12.81 16.62 6.86
N GLU A 104 13.43 17.05 5.78
CA GLU A 104 12.75 17.26 4.51
C GLU A 104 12.12 15.96 4.01
N ARG A 105 12.85 14.85 4.05
CA ARG A 105 12.36 13.55 3.60
C ARG A 105 11.21 13.05 4.46
N ILE A 106 11.32 13.18 5.77
CA ILE A 106 10.24 12.82 6.69
C ILE A 106 9.00 13.63 6.37
N THR A 107 9.15 14.93 6.17
CA THR A 107 8.01 15.80 5.86
C THR A 107 7.33 15.37 4.57
N GLN A 108 8.11 15.09 3.53
CA GLN A 108 7.57 14.62 2.25
C GLN A 108 6.85 13.29 2.41
N PHE A 109 7.45 12.36 3.16
CA PHE A 109 6.84 11.05 3.37
C PHE A 109 5.50 11.17 4.09
N VAL A 110 5.46 11.95 5.15
CA VAL A 110 4.22 12.13 5.92
C VAL A 110 3.12 12.74 5.05
N ARG A 111 3.47 13.67 4.17
CA ARG A 111 2.49 14.29 3.26
C ARG A 111 1.99 13.34 2.18
N SER A 112 2.81 12.38 1.77
CA SER A 112 2.49 11.48 0.66
C SER A 112 1.70 10.26 1.08
N VAL A 113 1.69 9.93 2.38
CA VAL A 113 1.06 8.73 2.90
C VAL A 113 -0.34 9.07 3.40
N PRO A 114 -1.36 8.28 3.05
CA PRO A 114 -2.71 8.47 3.60
C PRO A 114 -2.68 8.30 5.12
N LEU A 115 -3.51 9.07 5.80
CA LEU A 115 -3.65 8.92 7.24
C LEU A 115 -4.28 7.58 7.58
N ILE A 116 -3.69 6.91 8.54
CA ILE A 116 -4.17 5.62 9.01
C ILE A 116 -4.63 5.72 10.45
#